data_ec1764223524b7fb72f55fedb9de6952
#
_entry.id   ec1764223524b7fb72f55fedb9de6952
#
_cell.length_a   1.000
_cell.length_b   1.000
_cell.length_c   1.000
_cell.angle_alpha   90.00
_cell.angle_beta   90.00
_cell.angle_gamma   90.00
#
_symmetry.space_group_name_H-M   'P 1'
#
loop_
_entity.id
_entity.type
_entity.pdbx_description
1 polymer ?
#
loop_
_entity_poly.entity_id
_entity_poly.type
_entity_poly.pdbx_seq_one_letter_code
_entity_poly.pdbx_strand_id
1 'polypeptide(L)'
;TAHVGNWPGVTVDKRDGVYKKCAEPVAIVDLPGIYSLSPYTPEEVIARNYILDEKPDCVINIVDATNLERNLYLTTQIMEIDVPMVIALNMMDAVEKNGDKIDEKELEKRLGVPVVKISALKQTGLKELMDKAYAESSVKRTGVSVLADTPVAHLINDVRIALKGQNVENPLFHAIKLVEGDEIEVNMHKETVHMVNEFKETFSDDTFGTDFEALVADGRYKYISKHFAAVVQRKDKDKFKMSKSDKADKVLTHKIWGIPIFIVILFGIFHLTFGEDLLYLGAIFGLPTLDELGFNGDNFGVRLLACIYDGGVMSPGVFINNLWNDIIVGSLFDLLKGGISAIGMAPWAEGLINDGIIEGIGAVLSFLPPILVLFLFFSILEDSGYMARIAF
;
A
#
# COMPACT_ATOMS: atom_id res chain seq x y z
N THR A 1 19.62 -8.32 -10.70
CA THR A 1 18.81 -9.41 -10.09
C THR A 1 18.60 -9.06 -8.63
N ALA A 2 17.34 -8.92 -8.21
CA ALA A 2 17.01 -8.70 -6.82
C ALA A 2 16.91 -10.06 -6.10
N HIS A 3 17.44 -10.13 -4.90
CA HIS A 3 17.22 -11.24 -3.98
C HIS A 3 16.07 -10.86 -3.06
N VAL A 4 15.18 -11.80 -2.75
CA VAL A 4 14.05 -11.61 -1.86
C VAL A 4 14.23 -12.55 -0.67
N GLY A 5 14.13 -12.02 0.53
CA GLY A 5 14.20 -12.74 1.80
C GLY A 5 13.39 -12.00 2.85
N ASN A 6 13.45 -12.41 4.10
CA ASN A 6 12.82 -11.67 5.20
C ASN A 6 13.90 -11.00 6.07
N TRP A 7 13.54 -9.86 6.68
CA TRP A 7 14.39 -9.24 7.69
C TRP A 7 14.46 -10.16 8.94
N PRO A 8 15.63 -10.25 9.59
CA PRO A 8 15.78 -11.10 10.76
C PRO A 8 14.76 -10.78 11.87
N GLY A 9 14.06 -11.81 12.34
CA GLY A 9 13.14 -11.72 13.47
C GLY A 9 11.73 -11.16 13.19
N VAL A 10 11.43 -10.81 11.94
CA VAL A 10 10.12 -10.27 11.55
C VAL A 10 9.64 -10.81 10.19
N THR A 11 8.35 -10.70 9.91
CA THR A 11 7.73 -11.15 8.64
C THR A 11 7.74 -10.05 7.55
N VAL A 12 8.76 -9.18 7.56
CA VAL A 12 8.91 -8.10 6.59
C VAL A 12 9.88 -8.53 5.50
N ASP A 13 9.51 -8.33 4.24
CA ASP A 13 10.32 -8.69 3.09
C ASP A 13 11.61 -7.84 3.03
N LYS A 14 12.74 -8.51 2.87
CA LYS A 14 14.03 -7.89 2.54
C LYS A 14 14.29 -8.07 1.06
N ARG A 15 14.59 -6.98 0.36
CA ARG A 15 14.99 -7.00 -1.05
C ARG A 15 16.33 -6.31 -1.20
N ASP A 16 17.29 -7.00 -1.76
CA ASP A 16 18.61 -6.46 -2.07
C ASP A 16 19.02 -6.78 -3.51
N GLY A 17 19.88 -5.96 -4.06
CA GLY A 17 20.34 -6.10 -5.41
C GLY A 17 21.63 -5.35 -5.69
N VAL A 18 22.18 -5.52 -6.90
CA VAL A 18 23.42 -4.86 -7.32
C VAL A 18 23.16 -4.03 -8.57
N TYR A 19 23.44 -2.75 -8.50
CA TYR A 19 23.45 -1.84 -9.63
C TYR A 19 24.85 -1.75 -10.24
N LYS A 20 24.96 -2.13 -11.53
CA LYS A 20 26.25 -2.32 -12.22
C LYS A 20 26.60 -1.20 -13.22
N LYS A 21 25.86 -0.09 -13.24
CA LYS A 21 26.05 0.98 -14.24
C LYS A 21 26.81 2.21 -13.70
N CYS A 22 27.30 2.17 -12.45
CA CYS A 22 28.25 3.11 -11.90
C CYS A 22 29.70 2.65 -12.17
N ALA A 23 30.70 3.44 -11.78
CA ALA A 23 32.10 3.09 -11.92
C ALA A 23 32.46 1.77 -11.21
N GLU A 24 31.85 1.52 -10.05
CA GLU A 24 31.91 0.26 -9.32
C GLU A 24 30.49 -0.29 -9.08
N PRO A 25 30.34 -1.61 -8.89
CA PRO A 25 29.06 -2.17 -8.52
C PRO A 25 28.55 -1.64 -7.18
N VAL A 26 27.34 -1.14 -7.15
CA VAL A 26 26.69 -0.58 -5.93
C VAL A 26 25.68 -1.59 -5.41
N ALA A 27 25.81 -2.00 -4.15
CA ALA A 27 24.79 -2.77 -3.44
C ALA A 27 23.61 -1.83 -3.08
N ILE A 28 22.40 -2.25 -3.40
CA ILE A 28 21.17 -1.52 -3.07
C ILE A 28 20.33 -2.41 -2.17
N VAL A 29 19.91 -1.88 -1.04
CA VAL A 29 19.01 -2.54 -0.10
C VAL A 29 17.71 -1.73 -0.04
N ASP A 30 16.59 -2.41 -0.30
CA ASP A 30 15.26 -1.83 -0.18
C ASP A 30 14.81 -1.93 1.29
N LEU A 31 14.58 -0.77 1.91
CA LEU A 31 14.09 -0.69 3.28
C LEU A 31 12.56 -0.58 3.27
N PRO A 32 11.90 -1.08 4.30
CA PRO A 32 10.45 -0.91 4.45
C PRO A 32 10.06 0.56 4.35
N GLY A 33 8.89 0.85 3.76
CA GLY A 33 8.36 2.21 3.66
C GLY A 33 7.95 2.74 5.03
N ILE A 34 8.56 3.84 5.44
CA ILE A 34 8.34 4.46 6.74
C ILE A 34 8.05 5.96 6.63
N TYR A 35 7.42 6.52 7.64
CA TYR A 35 7.20 7.97 7.76
C TYR A 35 8.02 8.63 8.86
N SER A 36 8.56 7.84 9.77
CA SER A 36 9.38 8.28 10.90
C SER A 36 10.46 7.25 11.23
N LEU A 37 11.51 7.68 11.93
CA LEU A 37 12.51 6.81 12.56
C LEU A 37 12.21 6.56 14.05
N SER A 38 10.98 6.79 14.48
CA SER A 38 10.51 6.43 15.83
C SER A 38 10.12 4.95 15.87
N PRO A 39 10.34 4.22 16.97
CA PRO A 39 10.21 2.76 17.03
C PRO A 39 8.78 2.28 17.28
N TYR A 40 7.79 2.83 16.58
CA TYR A 40 6.38 2.46 16.76
C TYR A 40 5.97 1.20 16.00
N THR A 41 6.58 0.96 14.84
CA THR A 41 6.29 -0.22 14.02
C THR A 41 7.56 -1.04 13.79
N PRO A 42 7.44 -2.36 13.53
CA PRO A 42 8.60 -3.20 13.19
C PRO A 42 9.38 -2.66 11.98
N GLU A 43 8.68 -2.09 11.00
CA GLU A 43 9.24 -1.49 9.79
C GLU A 43 10.13 -0.29 10.11
N GLU A 44 9.68 0.58 11.01
CA GLU A 44 10.46 1.75 11.47
C GLU A 44 11.70 1.34 12.24
N VAL A 45 11.59 0.32 13.11
CA VAL A 45 12.73 -0.25 13.84
C VAL A 45 13.76 -0.84 12.88
N ILE A 46 13.34 -1.61 11.87
CA ILE A 46 14.21 -2.19 10.85
C ILE A 46 14.98 -1.11 10.10
N ALA A 47 14.26 -0.11 9.56
CA ALA A 47 14.87 0.95 8.77
C ALA A 47 15.86 1.80 9.62
N ARG A 48 15.47 2.13 10.87
CA ARG A 48 16.32 2.85 11.81
C ARG A 48 17.61 2.08 12.10
N ASN A 49 17.49 0.81 12.53
CA ASN A 49 18.64 -0.01 12.89
C ASN A 49 19.56 -0.22 11.68
N TYR A 50 19.00 -0.44 10.48
CA TYR A 50 19.81 -0.57 9.28
C TYR A 50 20.66 0.68 9.01
N ILE A 51 20.09 1.87 9.13
CA ILE A 51 20.83 3.12 8.89
C ILE A 51 21.89 3.35 9.95
N LEU A 52 21.62 3.05 11.24
CA LEU A 52 22.51 3.31 12.35
C LEU A 52 23.62 2.24 12.50
N ASP A 53 23.26 0.96 12.35
CA ASP A 53 24.15 -0.18 12.65
C ASP A 53 24.92 -0.62 11.40
N GLU A 54 24.27 -0.74 10.24
CA GLU A 54 24.91 -1.18 8.99
C GLU A 54 25.65 -0.05 8.25
N LYS A 55 25.40 1.21 8.63
CA LYS A 55 26.10 2.41 8.16
C LYS A 55 26.25 2.44 6.64
N PRO A 56 25.15 2.53 5.88
CA PRO A 56 25.25 2.58 4.42
C PRO A 56 26.06 3.80 3.97
N ASP A 57 26.80 3.67 2.89
CA ASP A 57 27.61 4.76 2.33
C ASP A 57 26.75 5.96 1.85
N CYS A 58 25.50 5.72 1.49
CA CYS A 58 24.54 6.76 1.12
C CYS A 58 23.09 6.26 1.28
N VAL A 59 22.22 7.13 1.75
CA VAL A 59 20.76 6.89 1.82
C VAL A 59 20.07 7.60 0.66
N ILE A 60 19.28 6.86 -0.13
CA ILE A 60 18.36 7.44 -1.11
C ILE A 60 16.99 7.58 -0.44
N ASN A 61 16.61 8.80 -0.10
CA ASN A 61 15.31 9.09 0.48
C ASN A 61 14.28 9.38 -0.62
N ILE A 62 13.31 8.49 -0.82
CA ILE A 62 12.26 8.65 -1.83
C ILE A 62 11.12 9.48 -1.25
N VAL A 63 10.94 10.68 -1.80
CA VAL A 63 9.96 11.67 -1.36
C VAL A 63 8.85 11.78 -2.39
N ASP A 64 7.59 11.63 -1.97
CA ASP A 64 6.44 11.89 -2.81
C ASP A 64 6.28 13.41 -3.05
N ALA A 65 6.51 13.83 -4.29
CA ALA A 65 6.44 15.22 -4.70
C ALA A 65 5.01 15.81 -4.61
N THR A 66 3.98 14.99 -4.62
CA THR A 66 2.59 15.43 -4.50
C THR A 66 2.21 15.78 -3.05
N ASN A 67 2.92 15.19 -2.06
CA ASN A 67 2.75 15.40 -0.63
C ASN A 67 4.06 15.78 0.07
N LEU A 68 4.75 16.79 -0.47
CA LEU A 68 6.09 17.16 -0.06
C LEU A 68 6.23 17.39 1.45
N GLU A 69 5.35 18.20 2.05
CA GLU A 69 5.43 18.58 3.46
C GLU A 69 5.41 17.37 4.41
N ARG A 70 4.53 16.40 4.15
CA ARG A 70 4.44 15.17 4.95
C ARG A 70 5.69 14.31 4.83
N ASN A 71 6.22 14.18 3.62
CA ASN A 71 7.38 13.32 3.36
C ASN A 71 8.70 13.95 3.83
N LEU A 72 8.79 15.28 3.90
CA LEU A 72 9.95 15.97 4.43
C LEU A 72 10.13 15.75 5.95
N TYR A 73 9.12 15.29 6.68
CA TYR A 73 9.25 14.94 8.09
C TYR A 73 10.34 13.89 8.32
N LEU A 74 10.27 12.76 7.62
CA LEU A 74 11.32 11.73 7.65
C LEU A 74 12.67 12.27 7.17
N THR A 75 12.66 13.11 6.12
CA THR A 75 13.88 13.75 5.63
C THR A 75 14.62 14.51 6.73
N THR A 76 13.90 15.28 7.57
CA THR A 76 14.52 16.01 8.67
C THR A 76 15.12 15.10 9.74
N GLN A 77 14.59 13.91 9.94
CA GLN A 77 15.14 12.91 10.87
C GLN A 77 16.40 12.23 10.31
N ILE A 78 16.40 11.90 9.01
CA ILE A 78 17.60 11.33 8.37
C ILE A 78 18.75 12.36 8.36
N MET A 79 18.43 13.65 8.19
CA MET A 79 19.44 14.73 8.26
C MET A 79 20.15 14.83 9.61
N GLU A 80 19.61 14.30 10.69
CA GLU A 80 20.20 14.29 12.02
C GLU A 80 21.24 13.18 12.21
N ILE A 81 21.31 12.24 11.27
CA ILE A 81 22.28 11.14 11.24
C ILE A 81 23.49 11.56 10.40
N ASP A 82 24.69 11.11 10.81
CA ASP A 82 25.95 11.37 10.10
C ASP A 82 26.07 10.46 8.85
N VAL A 83 25.06 10.47 7.98
CA VAL A 83 25.02 9.65 6.76
C VAL A 83 24.80 10.53 5.53
N PRO A 84 25.54 10.31 4.42
CA PRO A 84 25.25 10.96 3.16
C PRO A 84 23.84 10.60 2.66
N MET A 85 23.13 11.58 2.11
CA MET A 85 21.77 11.38 1.63
C MET A 85 21.53 12.09 0.30
N VAL A 86 20.75 11.47 -0.58
CA VAL A 86 20.17 12.06 -1.79
C VAL A 86 18.66 11.95 -1.75
N ILE A 87 17.96 13.00 -2.09
CA ILE A 87 16.50 13.01 -2.18
C ILE A 87 16.08 12.66 -3.60
N ALA A 88 15.31 11.58 -3.73
CA ALA A 88 14.63 11.21 -4.96
C ALA A 88 13.21 11.78 -4.94
N LEU A 89 12.98 12.91 -5.59
CA LEU A 89 11.69 13.55 -5.66
C LEU A 89 10.83 12.82 -6.70
N ASN A 90 10.04 11.84 -6.24
CA ASN A 90 9.26 10.94 -7.08
C ASN A 90 7.87 11.49 -7.41
N MET A 91 7.18 10.86 -8.35
CA MET A 91 5.86 11.26 -8.88
C MET A 91 5.86 12.61 -9.61
N MET A 92 6.98 12.99 -10.21
CA MET A 92 7.07 14.25 -10.97
C MET A 92 6.11 14.29 -12.17
N ASP A 93 5.77 13.14 -12.76
CA ASP A 93 4.75 13.03 -13.79
C ASP A 93 3.33 13.43 -13.31
N ALA A 94 3.00 13.15 -12.05
CA ALA A 94 1.75 13.59 -11.43
C ALA A 94 1.77 15.10 -11.13
N VAL A 95 2.88 15.63 -10.64
CA VAL A 95 3.07 17.07 -10.39
C VAL A 95 2.93 17.86 -11.68
N GLU A 96 3.58 17.44 -12.76
CA GLU A 96 3.49 18.06 -14.09
C GLU A 96 2.08 17.98 -14.67
N LYS A 97 1.40 16.83 -14.53
CA LYS A 97 0.00 16.63 -14.98
C LYS A 97 -0.96 17.58 -14.26
N ASN A 98 -0.71 17.89 -13.00
CA ASN A 98 -1.50 18.85 -12.22
C ASN A 98 -1.16 20.31 -12.61
N GLY A 99 -0.05 20.51 -13.33
CA GLY A 99 0.46 21.82 -13.72
C GLY A 99 1.21 22.54 -12.60
N ASP A 100 1.54 21.82 -11.52
CA ASP A 100 2.34 22.31 -10.42
C ASP A 100 3.83 22.28 -10.77
N LYS A 101 4.61 23.11 -10.11
CA LYS A 101 6.07 23.17 -10.28
C LYS A 101 6.75 23.10 -8.93
N ILE A 102 7.82 22.33 -8.85
CA ILE A 102 8.69 22.27 -7.68
C ILE A 102 10.07 22.77 -8.08
N ASP A 103 10.57 23.75 -7.34
CA ASP A 103 11.93 24.26 -7.52
C ASP A 103 12.92 23.34 -6.77
N GLU A 104 13.54 22.42 -7.53
CA GLU A 104 14.48 21.44 -6.97
C GLU A 104 15.75 22.11 -6.43
N LYS A 105 16.20 23.18 -7.11
CA LYS A 105 17.45 23.89 -6.72
C LYS A 105 17.26 24.63 -5.40
N GLU A 106 16.10 25.27 -5.24
CA GLU A 106 15.76 25.93 -3.97
C GLU A 106 15.56 24.91 -2.85
N LEU A 107 14.96 23.73 -3.16
CA LEU A 107 14.84 22.63 -2.22
C LEU A 107 16.19 22.09 -1.80
N GLU A 108 17.09 21.81 -2.76
CA GLU A 108 18.45 21.36 -2.54
C GLU A 108 19.25 22.38 -1.68
N LYS A 109 19.15 23.68 -2.01
CA LYS A 109 19.80 24.75 -1.25
C LYS A 109 19.35 24.82 0.21
N ARG A 110 18.05 24.65 0.47
CA ARG A 110 17.48 24.72 1.83
C ARG A 110 17.77 23.51 2.67
N LEU A 111 17.75 22.32 2.07
CA LEU A 111 18.05 21.06 2.77
C LEU A 111 19.55 20.79 2.86
N GLY A 112 20.37 21.41 1.98
CA GLY A 112 21.81 21.15 1.93
C GLY A 112 22.15 19.74 1.45
N VAL A 113 21.23 19.04 0.79
CA VAL A 113 21.39 17.69 0.24
C VAL A 113 20.95 17.66 -1.22
N PRO A 114 21.60 16.86 -2.10
CA PRO A 114 21.22 16.77 -3.50
C PRO A 114 19.78 16.30 -3.68
N VAL A 115 19.08 16.91 -4.64
CA VAL A 115 17.72 16.56 -5.00
C VAL A 115 17.66 16.16 -6.47
N VAL A 116 17.02 15.05 -6.79
CA VAL A 116 16.83 14.56 -8.15
C VAL A 116 15.37 14.31 -8.42
N LYS A 117 14.83 14.90 -9.48
CA LYS A 117 13.47 14.65 -9.95
C LYS A 117 13.39 13.31 -10.66
N ILE A 118 12.49 12.47 -10.21
CA ILE A 118 12.27 11.15 -10.83
C ILE A 118 10.78 10.88 -11.08
N SER A 119 10.51 9.98 -12.00
CA SER A 119 9.25 9.26 -12.07
C SER A 119 9.55 7.77 -12.18
N ALA A 120 9.31 7.04 -11.11
CA ALA A 120 9.49 5.58 -11.08
C ALA A 120 8.57 4.92 -12.11
N LEU A 121 7.33 5.43 -12.29
CA LEU A 121 6.37 4.95 -13.26
C LEU A 121 6.87 5.10 -14.71
N LYS A 122 7.47 6.25 -15.05
CA LYS A 122 8.01 6.53 -16.39
C LYS A 122 9.48 6.16 -16.53
N GLN A 123 10.11 5.67 -15.47
CA GLN A 123 11.53 5.33 -15.40
C GLN A 123 12.47 6.48 -15.80
N THR A 124 12.09 7.73 -15.51
CA THR A 124 12.89 8.93 -15.79
C THR A 124 13.68 9.38 -14.57
N GLY A 125 14.89 9.95 -14.76
CA GLY A 125 15.75 10.47 -13.71
C GLY A 125 16.53 9.42 -12.90
N LEU A 126 16.25 8.12 -13.08
CA LEU A 126 16.85 7.05 -12.27
C LEU A 126 18.37 6.93 -12.41
N LYS A 127 18.90 7.17 -13.63
CA LYS A 127 20.35 7.13 -13.85
C LYS A 127 21.03 8.30 -13.13
N GLU A 128 20.50 9.51 -13.26
CA GLU A 128 21.02 10.70 -12.59
C GLU A 128 20.99 10.54 -11.06
N LEU A 129 19.91 9.96 -10.52
CA LEU A 129 19.77 9.64 -9.10
C LEU A 129 20.91 8.72 -8.62
N MET A 130 21.19 7.65 -9.37
CA MET A 130 22.26 6.71 -9.02
C MET A 130 23.65 7.32 -9.17
N ASP A 131 23.88 8.13 -10.19
CA ASP A 131 25.15 8.82 -10.39
C ASP A 131 25.41 9.83 -9.26
N LYS A 132 24.37 10.56 -8.82
CA LYS A 132 24.46 11.48 -7.66
C LYS A 132 24.65 10.73 -6.33
N ALA A 133 23.91 9.65 -6.10
CA ALA A 133 24.07 8.83 -4.89
C ALA A 133 25.46 8.23 -4.79
N TYR A 134 26.01 7.77 -5.91
CA TYR A 134 27.39 7.26 -5.97
C TYR A 134 28.42 8.35 -5.68
N ALA A 135 28.21 9.57 -6.18
CA ALA A 135 29.10 10.70 -5.88
C ALA A 135 29.02 11.13 -4.40
N GLU A 136 27.83 11.15 -3.82
CA GLU A 136 27.60 11.51 -2.41
C GLU A 136 28.15 10.46 -1.43
N SER A 137 28.24 9.20 -1.80
CA SER A 137 28.76 8.13 -0.92
C SER A 137 30.18 8.38 -0.41
N SER A 138 30.95 9.23 -1.11
CA SER A 138 32.30 9.63 -0.71
C SER A 138 32.35 10.91 0.14
N VAL A 139 31.20 11.57 0.36
CA VAL A 139 31.11 12.83 1.09
C VAL A 139 30.85 12.56 2.57
N LYS A 140 31.75 13.03 3.45
CA LYS A 140 31.49 12.97 4.89
C LYS A 140 30.48 14.02 5.29
N ARG A 141 29.39 13.60 5.90
CA ARG A 141 28.35 14.47 6.44
C ARG A 141 28.29 14.39 7.96
N THR A 142 27.89 15.49 8.56
CA THR A 142 27.57 15.59 9.99
C THR A 142 26.10 15.92 10.10
N GLY A 143 25.41 15.30 11.04
CA GLY A 143 24.00 15.52 11.28
C GLY A 143 23.65 16.99 11.55
N VAL A 144 22.55 17.44 10.97
CA VAL A 144 22.03 18.81 11.09
C VAL A 144 20.60 18.76 11.61
N SER A 145 20.31 19.53 12.67
CA SER A 145 18.97 19.62 13.23
C SER A 145 18.23 20.85 12.69
N VAL A 146 16.95 20.66 12.43
CA VAL A 146 16.01 21.74 12.07
C VAL A 146 15.30 22.36 13.28
N LEU A 147 15.66 21.92 14.49
CA LEU A 147 14.99 22.25 15.76
C LEU A 147 15.62 23.45 16.50
N ALA A 148 16.47 24.21 15.85
CA ALA A 148 17.19 25.35 16.47
C ALA A 148 16.25 26.42 17.06
N ASP A 149 15.08 26.62 16.47
CA ASP A 149 14.08 27.61 16.92
C ASP A 149 13.09 27.03 17.96
N THR A 150 13.31 25.81 18.47
CA THR A 150 12.43 25.18 19.47
C THR A 150 12.87 25.46 20.90
N PRO A 151 11.94 25.47 21.88
CA PRO A 151 12.28 25.65 23.29
C PRO A 151 13.25 24.61 23.87
N VAL A 152 13.28 23.40 23.28
CA VAL A 152 14.17 22.29 23.70
C VAL A 152 15.52 22.28 22.98
N ALA A 153 15.83 23.26 22.13
CA ALA A 153 17.07 23.31 21.36
C ALA A 153 18.32 23.29 22.23
N HIS A 154 18.32 24.03 23.35
CA HIS A 154 19.43 24.02 24.31
C HIS A 154 19.61 22.66 24.97
N LEU A 155 18.52 22.05 25.44
CA LEU A 155 18.54 20.71 26.01
C LEU A 155 19.12 19.67 25.02
N ILE A 156 18.63 19.69 23.76
CA ILE A 156 19.15 18.81 22.70
C ILE A 156 20.67 18.99 22.53
N ASN A 157 21.16 20.21 22.55
CA ASN A 157 22.59 20.48 22.42
C ASN A 157 23.40 19.97 23.61
N ASP A 158 22.91 20.16 24.83
CA ASP A 158 23.58 19.72 26.05
C ASP A 158 23.65 18.18 26.13
N VAL A 159 22.53 17.50 25.81
CA VAL A 159 22.48 16.04 25.69
C VAL A 159 23.43 15.54 24.61
N ARG A 160 23.46 16.20 23.43
CA ARG A 160 24.39 15.87 22.34
C ARG A 160 25.86 15.97 22.79
N ILE A 161 26.24 17.00 23.54
CA ILE A 161 27.60 17.19 24.06
C ILE A 161 27.92 16.05 25.03
N ALA A 162 27.01 15.69 25.92
CA ALA A 162 27.19 14.58 26.86
C ALA A 162 27.42 13.25 26.14
N LEU A 163 26.57 12.92 25.14
CA LEU A 163 26.70 11.70 24.34
C LEU A 163 28.01 11.68 23.53
N LYS A 164 28.41 12.82 22.96
CA LYS A 164 29.69 12.94 22.27
C LYS A 164 30.88 12.70 23.21
N GLY A 165 30.79 13.15 24.46
CA GLY A 165 31.80 12.86 25.50
C GLY A 165 31.91 11.38 25.84
N GLN A 166 30.84 10.63 25.62
CA GLN A 166 30.77 9.16 25.78
C GLN A 166 31.18 8.39 24.50
N ASN A 167 31.65 9.09 23.45
CA ASN A 167 31.97 8.54 22.13
C ASN A 167 30.80 7.83 21.44
N VAL A 168 29.57 8.27 21.68
CA VAL A 168 28.39 7.77 20.97
C VAL A 168 28.43 8.27 19.54
N GLU A 169 28.25 7.38 18.56
CA GLU A 169 28.11 7.73 17.16
C GLU A 169 26.73 8.38 16.91
N ASN A 170 26.60 9.21 15.89
CA ASN A 170 25.37 9.96 15.59
C ASN A 170 24.79 10.71 16.82
N PRO A 171 25.57 11.44 17.60
CA PRO A 171 25.16 11.97 18.89
C PRO A 171 24.01 12.96 18.80
N LEU A 172 23.79 13.59 17.65
CA LEU A 172 22.67 14.50 17.43
C LEU A 172 21.35 13.74 17.34
N PHE A 173 21.31 12.66 16.55
CA PHE A 173 20.12 11.81 16.41
C PHE A 173 19.71 11.22 17.76
N HIS A 174 20.66 10.61 18.47
CA HIS A 174 20.40 10.01 19.79
C HIS A 174 19.95 11.06 20.82
N ALA A 175 20.53 12.28 20.78
CA ALA A 175 20.09 13.35 21.68
C ALA A 175 18.65 13.79 21.44
N ILE A 176 18.25 13.94 20.20
CA ILE A 176 16.89 14.32 19.87
C ILE A 176 15.90 13.22 20.26
N LYS A 177 16.22 11.96 19.95
CA LYS A 177 15.39 10.83 20.32
C LYS A 177 15.26 10.65 21.83
N LEU A 178 16.33 10.89 22.56
CA LEU A 178 16.30 10.87 24.03
C LEU A 178 15.41 11.98 24.60
N VAL A 179 15.47 13.19 24.03
CA VAL A 179 14.57 14.30 24.40
C VAL A 179 13.12 14.01 24.04
N GLU A 180 12.84 13.37 22.88
CA GLU A 180 11.51 12.89 22.50
C GLU A 180 10.98 11.84 23.52
N GLY A 181 11.86 11.14 24.25
CA GLY A 181 11.49 10.09 25.20
C GLY A 181 11.38 8.70 24.56
N ASP A 182 12.08 8.51 23.44
CA ASP A 182 12.16 7.24 22.72
C ASP A 182 12.62 6.10 23.65
N GLU A 183 11.80 5.05 23.81
CA GLU A 183 12.05 3.97 24.76
C GLU A 183 13.37 3.23 24.53
N ILE A 184 13.79 3.07 23.27
CA ILE A 184 15.07 2.43 22.92
C ILE A 184 16.20 3.29 23.43
N GLU A 185 16.17 4.59 23.19
CA GLU A 185 17.20 5.54 23.60
C GLU A 185 17.26 5.71 25.11
N VAL A 186 16.10 5.80 25.78
CA VAL A 186 16.01 5.86 27.25
C VAL A 186 16.65 4.63 27.89
N ASN A 187 16.43 3.45 27.34
CA ASN A 187 17.04 2.21 27.84
C ASN A 187 18.54 2.13 27.54
N MET A 188 18.99 2.67 26.42
CA MET A 188 20.38 2.64 25.97
C MET A 188 21.25 3.66 26.73
N HIS A 189 20.74 4.87 26.99
CA HIS A 189 21.47 6.01 27.53
C HIS A 189 21.00 6.43 28.93
N LYS A 190 20.85 5.48 29.85
CA LYS A 190 20.33 5.72 31.22
C LYS A 190 21.08 6.80 32.01
N GLU A 191 22.38 6.94 31.79
CA GLU A 191 23.20 7.97 32.46
C GLU A 191 22.89 9.38 32.00
N THR A 192 22.41 9.56 30.76
CA THR A 192 22.11 10.86 30.18
C THR A 192 20.64 11.27 30.32
N VAL A 193 19.74 10.31 30.53
CA VAL A 193 18.28 10.55 30.70
C VAL A 193 17.98 11.51 31.84
N HIS A 194 18.81 11.53 32.92
CA HIS A 194 18.57 12.42 34.06
C HIS A 194 18.52 13.91 33.61
N MET A 195 19.33 14.33 32.63
CA MET A 195 19.32 15.70 32.10
C MET A 195 17.95 16.08 31.54
N VAL A 196 17.32 15.13 30.82
CA VAL A 196 15.98 15.33 30.24
C VAL A 196 14.93 15.40 31.35
N ASN A 197 15.03 14.54 32.37
CA ASN A 197 14.10 14.51 33.48
C ASN A 197 14.20 15.78 34.34
N GLU A 198 15.39 16.24 34.66
CA GLU A 198 15.60 17.51 35.39
C GLU A 198 15.04 18.71 34.62
N PHE A 199 15.19 18.72 33.29
CA PHE A 199 14.62 19.75 32.47
C PHE A 199 13.09 19.72 32.47
N LYS A 200 12.48 18.52 32.45
CA LYS A 200 11.02 18.34 32.54
C LYS A 200 10.42 18.85 33.87
N GLU A 201 11.21 18.85 34.96
CA GLU A 201 10.76 19.38 36.25
C GLU A 201 10.70 20.90 36.27
N THR A 202 11.52 21.56 35.45
CA THR A 202 11.64 23.02 35.45
C THR A 202 11.00 23.72 34.26
N PHE A 203 10.70 22.97 33.21
CA PHE A 203 10.15 23.48 31.96
C PHE A 203 8.85 22.78 31.57
N SER A 204 7.85 23.59 31.25
CA SER A 204 6.57 23.12 30.65
C SER A 204 6.17 24.09 29.55
N ASP A 205 5.89 23.57 28.37
CA ASP A 205 5.38 24.34 27.24
C ASP A 205 3.90 24.70 27.43
N ASP A 206 3.49 25.89 27.01
CA ASP A 206 2.09 26.35 27.15
C ASP A 206 1.08 25.49 26.40
N THR A 207 1.47 24.86 25.32
CA THR A 207 0.60 24.05 24.45
C THR A 207 0.76 22.55 24.70
N PHE A 208 1.99 22.08 24.85
CA PHE A 208 2.33 20.65 24.92
C PHE A 208 2.74 20.20 26.33
N GLY A 209 2.84 21.12 27.29
CA GLY A 209 3.28 20.78 28.63
C GLY A 209 4.68 20.16 28.65
N THR A 210 4.78 18.95 29.20
CA THR A 210 6.02 18.14 29.24
C THR A 210 6.08 17.05 28.16
N ASP A 211 5.19 17.10 27.18
CA ASP A 211 5.20 16.22 26.01
C ASP A 211 6.21 16.76 24.97
N PHE A 212 7.48 16.36 25.16
CA PHE A 212 8.55 16.82 24.28
C PHE A 212 8.54 16.13 22.92
N GLU A 213 7.91 14.98 22.79
CA GLU A 213 7.70 14.35 21.51
C GLU A 213 6.80 15.21 20.61
N ALA A 214 5.65 15.60 21.14
CA ALA A 214 4.72 16.49 20.43
C ALA A 214 5.37 17.85 20.10
N LEU A 215 6.16 18.39 21.02
CA LEU A 215 6.86 19.67 20.84
C LEU A 215 7.94 19.60 19.75
N VAL A 216 8.72 18.52 19.69
CA VAL A 216 9.70 18.30 18.63
C VAL A 216 9.01 18.06 17.28
N ALA A 217 7.93 17.28 17.25
CA ALA A 217 7.14 17.06 16.04
C ALA A 217 6.56 18.38 15.49
N ASP A 218 5.98 19.21 16.33
CA ASP A 218 5.48 20.53 15.96
C ASP A 218 6.60 21.43 15.43
N GLY A 219 7.76 21.42 16.09
CA GLY A 219 8.95 22.14 15.64
C GLY A 219 9.39 21.76 14.22
N ARG A 220 9.40 20.46 13.89
CA ARG A 220 9.70 19.96 12.55
C ARG A 220 8.66 20.44 11.53
N TYR A 221 7.35 20.29 11.82
CA TYR A 221 6.30 20.76 10.92
C TYR A 221 6.33 22.27 10.72
N LYS A 222 6.56 23.06 11.76
CA LYS A 222 6.73 24.52 11.65
C LYS A 222 7.90 24.88 10.76
N TYR A 223 9.05 24.20 10.93
CA TYR A 223 10.21 24.40 10.07
C TYR A 223 9.88 24.07 8.61
N ILE A 224 9.26 22.89 8.36
CA ILE A 224 8.88 22.45 7.01
C ILE A 224 7.93 23.47 6.36
N SER A 225 6.86 23.86 7.04
CA SER A 225 5.88 24.80 6.49
C SER A 225 6.49 26.18 6.24
N LYS A 226 7.33 26.69 7.15
CA LYS A 226 8.01 27.99 7.00
C LYS A 226 8.98 28.00 5.81
N HIS A 227 9.73 26.92 5.62
CA HIS A 227 10.84 26.90 4.66
C HIS A 227 10.46 26.30 3.31
N PHE A 228 9.49 25.38 3.21
CA PHE A 228 9.23 24.64 1.98
C PHE A 228 7.89 24.94 1.30
N ALA A 229 6.95 25.63 1.95
CA ALA A 229 5.69 26.02 1.32
C ALA A 229 5.90 26.84 0.03
N ALA A 230 6.94 27.69 -0.02
CA ALA A 230 7.25 28.51 -1.18
C ALA A 230 7.96 27.76 -2.33
N VAL A 231 8.51 26.57 -2.07
CA VAL A 231 9.20 25.73 -3.08
C VAL A 231 8.20 25.11 -4.04
N VAL A 232 6.96 24.90 -3.59
CA VAL A 232 5.89 24.33 -4.41
C VAL A 232 5.04 25.46 -4.99
N GLN A 233 5.13 25.66 -6.30
CA GLN A 233 4.28 26.59 -7.04
C GLN A 233 3.08 25.84 -7.57
N ARG A 234 1.95 25.93 -6.87
CA ARG A 234 0.66 25.36 -7.31
C ARG A 234 0.01 26.26 -8.34
N LYS A 235 -0.40 25.71 -9.47
CA LYS A 235 -1.03 26.45 -10.56
C LYS A 235 -2.38 27.04 -10.17
N ASP A 236 -3.14 26.37 -9.33
CA ASP A 236 -4.46 26.78 -8.83
C ASP A 236 -4.43 26.86 -7.29
N LYS A 237 -4.22 28.08 -6.76
CA LYS A 237 -4.29 28.32 -5.29
C LYS A 237 -5.69 28.12 -4.70
N ASP A 238 -6.74 28.16 -5.54
CA ASP A 238 -8.15 28.13 -5.09
C ASP A 238 -8.90 26.83 -5.39
N LYS A 239 -8.24 25.83 -5.97
CA LYS A 239 -8.89 24.56 -6.25
C LYS A 239 -8.19 23.42 -5.53
N PHE A 240 -8.56 23.20 -4.29
CA PHE A 240 -8.69 21.84 -3.76
C PHE A 240 -9.80 21.14 -4.59
N LYS A 241 -9.54 20.93 -5.88
CA LYS A 241 -10.38 20.02 -6.67
C LYS A 241 -10.08 18.63 -6.11
N MET A 242 -10.94 18.22 -5.19
CA MET A 242 -11.01 16.81 -4.79
C MET A 242 -10.90 15.98 -6.06
N SER A 243 -9.94 15.08 -6.13
CA SER A 243 -9.80 14.13 -7.22
C SER A 243 -11.13 13.39 -7.41
N LYS A 244 -11.33 12.75 -8.54
CA LYS A 244 -12.52 11.90 -8.70
C LYS A 244 -12.56 10.81 -7.63
N SER A 245 -11.40 10.33 -7.23
CA SER A 245 -11.21 9.37 -6.14
C SER A 245 -11.66 9.96 -4.80
N ASP A 246 -11.20 11.16 -4.42
CA ASP A 246 -11.56 11.78 -3.14
C ASP A 246 -13.07 12.08 -3.04
N LYS A 247 -13.71 12.40 -4.18
CA LYS A 247 -15.17 12.58 -4.24
C LYS A 247 -15.90 11.27 -4.03
N ALA A 248 -15.40 10.18 -4.66
CA ALA A 248 -15.93 8.85 -4.46
C ALA A 248 -15.74 8.41 -3.01
N ASP A 249 -14.58 8.65 -2.42
CA ASP A 249 -14.26 8.33 -1.03
C ASP A 249 -15.22 9.04 -0.07
N LYS A 250 -15.45 10.34 -0.25
CA LYS A 250 -16.39 11.10 0.59
C LYS A 250 -17.81 10.53 0.58
N VAL A 251 -18.22 9.89 -0.52
CA VAL A 251 -19.54 9.25 -0.62
C VAL A 251 -19.50 7.83 -0.05
N LEU A 252 -18.50 7.05 -0.43
CA LEU A 252 -18.38 5.63 -0.08
C LEU A 252 -18.04 5.41 1.41
N THR A 253 -17.27 6.32 2.02
CA THR A 253 -16.89 6.27 3.45
C THR A 253 -17.71 7.23 4.31
N HIS A 254 -18.88 7.67 3.84
CA HIS A 254 -19.73 8.58 4.61
C HIS A 254 -20.22 7.89 5.88
N LYS A 255 -20.10 8.57 7.04
CA LYS A 255 -20.41 8.05 8.39
C LYS A 255 -21.79 7.35 8.50
N ILE A 256 -22.80 7.81 7.76
CA ILE A 256 -24.16 7.25 7.80
C ILE A 256 -24.42 6.39 6.55
N TRP A 257 -24.02 6.86 5.37
CA TRP A 257 -24.33 6.23 4.08
C TRP A 257 -23.34 5.14 3.69
N GLY A 258 -22.16 5.04 4.32
CA GLY A 258 -21.16 4.03 3.98
C GLY A 258 -21.69 2.60 4.13
N ILE A 259 -22.36 2.28 5.24
CA ILE A 259 -22.94 0.93 5.48
C ILE A 259 -24.06 0.60 4.48
N PRO A 260 -25.08 1.45 4.26
CA PRO A 260 -26.07 1.20 3.22
C PRO A 260 -25.46 0.99 1.81
N ILE A 261 -24.48 1.81 1.42
CA ILE A 261 -23.80 1.66 0.13
C ILE A 261 -23.07 0.33 0.04
N PHE A 262 -22.38 -0.09 1.11
CA PHE A 262 -21.71 -1.37 1.18
C PHE A 262 -22.68 -2.54 0.99
N ILE A 263 -23.84 -2.50 1.67
CA ILE A 263 -24.90 -3.52 1.52
C ILE A 263 -25.40 -3.56 0.08
N VAL A 264 -25.61 -2.41 -0.56
CA VAL A 264 -26.05 -2.36 -1.97
C VAL A 264 -24.99 -2.93 -2.92
N ILE A 265 -23.70 -2.66 -2.67
CA ILE A 265 -22.61 -3.21 -3.47
C ILE A 265 -22.54 -4.74 -3.28
N LEU A 266 -22.60 -5.23 -2.04
CA LEU A 266 -22.65 -6.67 -1.77
C LEU A 266 -23.87 -7.32 -2.42
N PHE A 267 -25.04 -6.73 -2.27
CA PHE A 267 -26.25 -7.23 -2.94
C PHE A 267 -26.05 -7.29 -4.46
N GLY A 268 -25.45 -6.26 -5.07
CA GLY A 268 -25.13 -6.26 -6.50
C GLY A 268 -24.19 -7.41 -6.90
N ILE A 269 -23.15 -7.67 -6.13
CA ILE A 269 -22.22 -8.78 -6.38
C ILE A 269 -22.92 -10.12 -6.27
N PHE A 270 -23.68 -10.35 -5.19
CA PHE A 270 -24.43 -11.60 -5.03
C PHE A 270 -25.49 -11.77 -6.13
N HIS A 271 -26.16 -10.70 -6.52
CA HIS A 271 -27.15 -10.74 -7.60
C HIS A 271 -26.50 -11.04 -8.96
N LEU A 272 -25.36 -10.44 -9.26
CA LEU A 272 -24.58 -10.72 -10.48
C LEU A 272 -23.97 -12.13 -10.50
N THR A 273 -23.75 -12.74 -9.32
CA THR A 273 -23.19 -14.08 -9.20
C THR A 273 -24.29 -15.16 -9.24
N PHE A 274 -25.42 -14.94 -8.58
CA PHE A 274 -26.44 -15.97 -8.33
C PHE A 274 -27.85 -15.63 -8.87
N GLY A 275 -28.05 -14.44 -9.43
CA GLY A 275 -29.37 -14.01 -9.89
C GLY A 275 -29.77 -14.69 -11.20
N GLU A 276 -30.82 -15.47 -11.21
CA GLU A 276 -31.38 -16.11 -12.40
C GLU A 276 -32.10 -15.11 -13.32
N ASP A 277 -32.51 -13.97 -12.79
CA ASP A 277 -33.13 -12.89 -13.55
C ASP A 277 -32.38 -11.57 -13.29
N LEU A 278 -31.52 -11.17 -14.23
CA LEU A 278 -30.68 -9.99 -14.13
C LEU A 278 -31.54 -8.73 -13.97
N LEU A 279 -31.36 -8.01 -12.86
CA LEU A 279 -32.13 -6.80 -12.52
C LEU A 279 -33.65 -7.02 -12.45
N TYR A 280 -34.10 -8.27 -12.26
CA TYR A 280 -35.51 -8.64 -12.23
C TYR A 280 -36.28 -8.28 -13.50
N LEU A 281 -35.60 -8.29 -14.67
CA LEU A 281 -36.19 -7.88 -15.94
C LEU A 281 -37.32 -8.80 -16.37
N GLY A 282 -37.17 -10.10 -16.18
CA GLY A 282 -38.24 -11.10 -16.45
C GLY A 282 -39.47 -10.84 -15.60
N ALA A 283 -39.28 -10.65 -14.30
CA ALA A 283 -40.37 -10.39 -13.38
C ALA A 283 -41.07 -9.03 -13.63
N ILE A 284 -40.31 -7.98 -13.95
CA ILE A 284 -40.83 -6.63 -14.19
C ILE A 284 -41.64 -6.58 -15.50
N PHE A 285 -41.12 -7.21 -16.57
CA PHE A 285 -41.74 -7.14 -17.92
C PHE A 285 -42.60 -8.34 -18.25
N GLY A 286 -42.69 -9.33 -17.35
CA GLY A 286 -43.49 -10.53 -17.59
C GLY A 286 -43.00 -11.31 -18.81
N LEU A 287 -41.68 -11.53 -18.90
CA LEU A 287 -41.10 -12.22 -20.05
C LEU A 287 -41.44 -13.70 -20.05
N PRO A 288 -41.82 -14.28 -21.19
CA PRO A 288 -42.20 -15.70 -21.29
C PRO A 288 -40.99 -16.60 -21.14
N THR A 289 -41.20 -17.80 -20.57
CA THR A 289 -40.17 -18.85 -20.49
C THR A 289 -39.91 -19.48 -21.86
N LEU A 290 -38.82 -20.23 -22.00
CA LEU A 290 -38.51 -20.94 -23.24
C LEU A 290 -39.60 -21.97 -23.60
N ASP A 291 -40.18 -22.64 -22.62
CA ASP A 291 -41.28 -23.57 -22.81
C ASP A 291 -42.53 -22.88 -23.36
N GLU A 292 -42.86 -21.70 -22.84
CA GLU A 292 -43.99 -20.89 -23.33
C GLU A 292 -43.75 -20.37 -24.77
N LEU A 293 -42.48 -20.18 -25.15
CA LEU A 293 -42.11 -19.82 -26.52
C LEU A 293 -42.02 -21.01 -27.46
N GLY A 294 -42.30 -22.23 -26.97
CA GLY A 294 -42.30 -23.44 -27.79
C GLY A 294 -40.93 -24.05 -28.06
N PHE A 295 -39.89 -23.62 -27.33
CA PHE A 295 -38.55 -24.20 -27.40
C PHE A 295 -38.43 -25.40 -26.43
N ASN A 296 -39.25 -26.45 -26.69
CA ASN A 296 -39.28 -27.66 -25.91
C ASN A 296 -38.34 -28.70 -26.53
N GLY A 297 -37.29 -29.11 -25.83
CA GLY A 297 -36.38 -30.14 -26.29
C GLY A 297 -35.03 -30.09 -25.65
N ASP A 298 -34.35 -31.19 -25.59
CA ASP A 298 -33.01 -31.34 -25.00
C ASP A 298 -31.90 -31.30 -26.07
N ASN A 299 -32.10 -30.49 -27.10
CA ASN A 299 -31.08 -30.30 -28.09
C ASN A 299 -30.04 -29.21 -27.67
N PHE A 300 -28.82 -29.32 -28.16
CA PHE A 300 -27.74 -28.43 -27.80
C PHE A 300 -28.06 -26.92 -27.95
N GLY A 301 -28.85 -26.55 -28.97
CA GLY A 301 -29.23 -25.16 -29.20
C GLY A 301 -30.18 -24.61 -28.11
N VAL A 302 -31.14 -25.43 -27.65
CA VAL A 302 -32.06 -25.03 -26.57
C VAL A 302 -31.31 -24.95 -25.23
N ARG A 303 -30.46 -25.93 -24.94
CA ARG A 303 -29.58 -25.88 -23.74
C ARG A 303 -28.71 -24.66 -23.72
N LEU A 304 -28.08 -24.27 -24.85
CA LEU A 304 -27.28 -23.05 -24.94
C LEU A 304 -28.12 -21.79 -24.75
N LEU A 305 -29.33 -21.74 -25.30
CA LEU A 305 -30.26 -20.62 -25.15
C LEU A 305 -30.71 -20.50 -23.68
N ALA A 306 -30.99 -21.60 -23.02
CA ALA A 306 -31.36 -21.65 -21.60
C ALA A 306 -30.26 -21.12 -20.67
N CYS A 307 -28.98 -21.24 -21.04
CA CYS A 307 -27.91 -20.63 -20.30
C CYS A 307 -27.99 -19.10 -20.26
N ILE A 308 -28.63 -18.48 -21.25
CA ILE A 308 -28.70 -17.01 -21.40
C ILE A 308 -30.06 -16.46 -20.95
N TYR A 309 -31.13 -17.21 -21.24
CA TYR A 309 -32.48 -16.73 -21.09
C TYR A 309 -33.43 -17.89 -20.73
N ASP A 310 -34.26 -17.74 -19.69
CA ASP A 310 -35.45 -18.56 -19.42
C ASP A 310 -36.41 -17.75 -18.55
N GLY A 311 -37.35 -17.07 -19.19
CA GLY A 311 -38.27 -16.13 -18.52
C GLY A 311 -37.60 -14.84 -17.96
N GLY A 312 -36.29 -14.73 -18.07
CA GLY A 312 -35.46 -13.61 -17.68
C GLY A 312 -34.08 -13.72 -18.29
N VAL A 313 -33.31 -12.64 -18.25
CA VAL A 313 -31.91 -12.64 -18.71
C VAL A 313 -31.03 -13.12 -17.54
N MET A 314 -30.29 -14.20 -17.75
CA MET A 314 -29.41 -14.74 -16.71
C MET A 314 -28.31 -13.77 -16.35
N SER A 315 -27.97 -13.69 -15.07
CA SER A 315 -26.80 -12.92 -14.62
C SER A 315 -25.49 -13.53 -15.15
N PRO A 316 -24.40 -12.74 -15.25
CA PRO A 316 -23.11 -13.26 -15.70
C PRO A 316 -22.63 -14.51 -14.93
N GLY A 317 -22.87 -14.58 -13.63
CA GLY A 317 -22.49 -15.73 -12.80
C GLY A 317 -23.33 -16.96 -13.12
N VAL A 318 -24.65 -16.82 -13.25
CA VAL A 318 -25.54 -17.93 -13.60
C VAL A 318 -25.28 -18.37 -15.04
N PHE A 319 -25.06 -17.45 -15.98
CA PHE A 319 -24.66 -17.81 -17.34
C PHE A 319 -23.40 -18.70 -17.38
N ILE A 320 -22.35 -18.31 -16.64
CA ILE A 320 -21.09 -19.09 -16.57
C ILE A 320 -21.35 -20.44 -15.88
N ASN A 321 -22.19 -20.45 -14.83
CA ASN A 321 -22.54 -21.66 -14.12
C ASN A 321 -23.31 -22.66 -15.00
N ASN A 322 -24.33 -22.19 -15.73
CA ASN A 322 -25.11 -23.02 -16.63
C ASN A 322 -24.27 -23.52 -17.82
N LEU A 323 -23.43 -22.64 -18.40
CA LEU A 323 -22.52 -23.05 -19.46
C LEU A 323 -21.55 -24.16 -18.98
N TRP A 324 -21.05 -24.05 -17.76
CA TRP A 324 -20.17 -25.06 -17.16
C TRP A 324 -20.91 -26.36 -16.87
N ASN A 325 -22.03 -26.30 -16.17
CA ASN A 325 -22.73 -27.47 -15.71
C ASN A 325 -23.50 -28.19 -16.84
N ASP A 326 -24.26 -27.45 -17.66
CA ASP A 326 -25.16 -28.06 -18.63
C ASP A 326 -24.45 -28.37 -19.95
N ILE A 327 -23.46 -27.57 -20.34
CA ILE A 327 -22.75 -27.75 -21.62
C ILE A 327 -21.46 -28.54 -21.41
N ILE A 328 -20.58 -28.13 -20.49
CA ILE A 328 -19.23 -28.73 -20.37
C ILE A 328 -19.31 -30.03 -19.54
N VAL A 329 -19.72 -29.93 -18.28
CA VAL A 329 -19.75 -31.06 -17.34
C VAL A 329 -20.82 -32.07 -17.74
N GLY A 330 -22.03 -31.60 -18.07
CA GLY A 330 -23.13 -32.44 -18.48
C GLY A 330 -22.79 -33.26 -19.72
N SER A 331 -22.27 -32.63 -20.79
CA SER A 331 -21.90 -33.35 -22.00
C SER A 331 -20.75 -34.35 -21.76
N LEU A 332 -19.78 -34.02 -20.89
CA LEU A 332 -18.72 -34.94 -20.51
C LEU A 332 -19.28 -36.17 -19.76
N PHE A 333 -20.21 -35.92 -18.82
CA PHE A 333 -20.79 -36.97 -18.02
C PHE A 333 -21.74 -37.86 -18.83
N ASP A 334 -22.50 -37.27 -19.77
CA ASP A 334 -23.32 -38.05 -20.70
C ASP A 334 -22.47 -39.00 -21.54
N LEU A 335 -21.29 -38.52 -22.01
CA LEU A 335 -20.32 -39.33 -22.72
C LEU A 335 -19.76 -40.49 -21.85
N LEU A 336 -19.39 -40.19 -20.58
CA LEU A 336 -18.88 -41.19 -19.64
C LEU A 336 -19.93 -42.21 -19.27
N LYS A 337 -21.15 -41.78 -18.93
CA LYS A 337 -22.29 -42.68 -18.60
C LYS A 337 -22.66 -43.59 -19.77
N GLY A 338 -22.69 -43.02 -20.99
CA GLY A 338 -22.93 -43.80 -22.21
C GLY A 338 -21.83 -44.84 -22.47
N GLY A 339 -20.57 -44.50 -22.22
CA GLY A 339 -19.46 -45.47 -22.30
C GLY A 339 -19.56 -46.61 -21.27
N ILE A 340 -19.94 -46.29 -20.05
CA ILE A 340 -20.12 -47.29 -18.96
C ILE A 340 -21.27 -48.25 -19.29
N SER A 341 -22.42 -47.71 -19.71
CA SER A 341 -23.56 -48.52 -20.12
C SER A 341 -23.25 -49.44 -21.29
N ALA A 342 -22.38 -49.00 -22.23
CA ALA A 342 -21.97 -49.82 -23.36
C ALA A 342 -21.09 -51.03 -22.98
N ILE A 343 -20.46 -51.04 -21.79
CA ILE A 343 -19.64 -52.16 -21.30
C ILE A 343 -20.54 -53.32 -20.84
N GLY A 344 -21.83 -53.10 -20.54
CA GLY A 344 -22.77 -54.15 -20.17
C GLY A 344 -22.53 -54.75 -18.79
N MET A 345 -22.18 -53.91 -17.81
CA MET A 345 -21.96 -54.32 -16.42
C MET A 345 -23.26 -54.68 -15.71
N ALA A 346 -23.15 -55.34 -14.55
CA ALA A 346 -24.32 -55.63 -13.72
C ALA A 346 -24.99 -54.31 -13.27
N PRO A 347 -26.36 -54.24 -13.24
CA PRO A 347 -27.09 -52.97 -12.97
C PRO A 347 -26.69 -52.26 -11.67
N TRP A 348 -26.36 -53.02 -10.61
CA TRP A 348 -25.90 -52.46 -9.36
C TRP A 348 -24.54 -51.78 -9.45
N ALA A 349 -23.64 -52.32 -10.28
CA ALA A 349 -22.28 -51.76 -10.50
C ALA A 349 -22.36 -50.50 -11.38
N GLU A 350 -23.23 -50.53 -12.41
CA GLU A 350 -23.49 -49.37 -13.26
C GLU A 350 -24.10 -48.23 -12.44
N GLY A 351 -25.10 -48.50 -11.58
CA GLY A 351 -25.66 -47.47 -10.68
C GLY A 351 -24.64 -46.93 -9.69
N LEU A 352 -23.78 -47.76 -9.10
CA LEU A 352 -22.74 -47.31 -8.19
C LEU A 352 -21.78 -46.34 -8.87
N ILE A 353 -21.40 -46.58 -10.12
CA ILE A 353 -20.48 -45.72 -10.85
C ILE A 353 -21.18 -44.45 -11.34
N ASN A 354 -22.33 -44.57 -11.98
CA ASN A 354 -23.07 -43.46 -12.56
C ASN A 354 -23.64 -42.53 -11.49
N ASP A 355 -24.42 -43.08 -10.54
CA ASP A 355 -25.16 -42.28 -9.56
C ASP A 355 -24.32 -41.99 -8.31
N GLY A 356 -23.34 -42.86 -7.99
CA GLY A 356 -22.49 -42.66 -6.84
C GLY A 356 -21.26 -41.81 -7.17
N ILE A 357 -20.44 -42.26 -8.13
CA ILE A 357 -19.14 -41.65 -8.40
C ILE A 357 -19.29 -40.42 -9.34
N ILE A 358 -19.93 -40.62 -10.49
CA ILE A 358 -19.98 -39.55 -11.52
C ILE A 358 -20.84 -38.39 -11.03
N GLU A 359 -22.04 -38.65 -10.50
CA GLU A 359 -22.90 -37.59 -9.97
C GLU A 359 -22.32 -36.95 -8.71
N GLY A 360 -21.65 -37.74 -7.84
CA GLY A 360 -20.96 -37.19 -6.68
C GLY A 360 -19.84 -36.20 -7.06
N ILE A 361 -19.04 -36.55 -8.09
CA ILE A 361 -18.01 -35.62 -8.63
C ILE A 361 -18.69 -34.40 -9.28
N GLY A 362 -19.80 -34.63 -10.01
CA GLY A 362 -20.56 -33.55 -10.65
C GLY A 362 -21.09 -32.54 -9.65
N ALA A 363 -21.65 -33.02 -8.53
CA ALA A 363 -22.15 -32.16 -7.46
C ALA A 363 -21.03 -31.22 -6.89
N VAL A 364 -19.81 -31.74 -6.77
CA VAL A 364 -18.66 -30.90 -6.33
C VAL A 364 -18.24 -29.92 -7.41
N LEU A 365 -18.16 -30.34 -8.66
CA LEU A 365 -17.77 -29.51 -9.78
C LEU A 365 -18.78 -28.37 -10.06
N SER A 366 -20.05 -28.58 -9.73
CA SER A 366 -21.11 -27.57 -9.95
C SER A 366 -20.93 -26.30 -9.10
N PHE A 367 -20.22 -26.37 -7.99
CA PHE A 367 -19.96 -25.21 -7.13
C PHE A 367 -18.76 -24.37 -7.61
N LEU A 368 -17.93 -24.89 -8.50
CA LEU A 368 -16.71 -24.23 -8.92
C LEU A 368 -16.96 -22.88 -9.62
N PRO A 369 -17.86 -22.76 -10.62
CA PRO A 369 -18.07 -21.50 -11.33
C PRO A 369 -18.61 -20.38 -10.46
N PRO A 370 -19.66 -20.56 -9.63
CA PRO A 370 -20.15 -19.50 -8.75
C PRO A 370 -19.08 -18.97 -7.80
N ILE A 371 -18.24 -19.89 -7.26
CA ILE A 371 -17.15 -19.51 -6.37
C ILE A 371 -16.11 -18.67 -7.12
N LEU A 372 -15.69 -19.07 -8.32
CA LEU A 372 -14.74 -18.32 -9.12
C LEU A 372 -15.26 -16.93 -9.49
N VAL A 373 -16.53 -16.81 -9.89
CA VAL A 373 -17.15 -15.52 -10.22
C VAL A 373 -17.23 -14.63 -8.98
N LEU A 374 -17.61 -15.19 -7.83
CA LEU A 374 -17.65 -14.46 -6.57
C LEU A 374 -16.28 -13.91 -6.18
N PHE A 375 -15.23 -14.75 -6.25
CA PHE A 375 -13.87 -14.33 -5.97
C PHE A 375 -13.36 -13.28 -6.97
N LEU A 376 -13.74 -13.37 -8.24
CA LEU A 376 -13.41 -12.34 -9.23
C LEU A 376 -13.98 -10.99 -8.82
N PHE A 377 -15.23 -10.91 -8.41
CA PHE A 377 -15.83 -9.65 -7.95
C PHE A 377 -15.19 -9.14 -6.65
N PHE A 378 -14.87 -10.03 -5.71
CA PHE A 378 -14.16 -9.62 -4.50
C PHE A 378 -12.74 -9.12 -4.79
N SER A 379 -12.02 -9.75 -5.71
CA SER A 379 -10.71 -9.27 -6.14
C SER A 379 -10.79 -7.86 -6.76
N ILE A 380 -11.81 -7.59 -7.57
CA ILE A 380 -12.05 -6.25 -8.13
C ILE A 380 -12.33 -5.23 -7.01
N LEU A 381 -13.10 -5.60 -5.98
CA LEU A 381 -13.33 -4.73 -4.82
C LEU A 381 -12.06 -4.46 -4.03
N GLU A 382 -11.23 -5.47 -3.84
CA GLU A 382 -9.93 -5.36 -3.14
C GLU A 382 -8.96 -4.49 -3.94
N ASP A 383 -8.78 -4.77 -5.23
CA ASP A 383 -7.89 -4.01 -6.12
C ASP A 383 -8.32 -2.55 -6.29
N SER A 384 -9.63 -2.26 -6.19
CA SER A 384 -10.13 -0.88 -6.17
C SER A 384 -9.79 -0.13 -4.87
N GLY A 385 -9.28 -0.82 -3.86
CA GLY A 385 -9.01 -0.30 -2.52
C GLY A 385 -10.28 -0.01 -1.70
N TYR A 386 -11.46 -0.46 -2.17
CA TYR A 386 -12.73 -0.22 -1.49
C TYR A 386 -12.81 -0.92 -0.13
N MET A 387 -12.31 -2.16 -0.04
CA MET A 387 -12.28 -2.93 1.21
C MET A 387 -11.46 -2.25 2.30
N ALA A 388 -10.27 -1.74 1.94
CA ALA A 388 -9.42 -1.00 2.87
C ALA A 388 -10.08 0.30 3.38
N ARG A 389 -10.87 0.97 2.53
CA ARG A 389 -11.56 2.22 2.88
C ARG A 389 -12.76 2.06 3.81
N ILE A 390 -13.43 0.90 3.77
CA ILE A 390 -14.57 0.61 4.66
C ILE A 390 -14.11 0.08 6.02
N ALA A 391 -12.93 -0.55 6.09
CA ALA A 391 -12.39 -1.09 7.33
C ALA A 391 -11.96 0.00 8.33
N PHE A 392 -11.71 1.23 7.88
CA PHE A 392 -11.41 2.41 8.68
C PHE A 392 -12.62 3.36 8.79
#